data_025066875c3e2976dc25f6f0762e6ed4
#
_entry.id   025066875c3e2976dc25f6f0762e6ed4
#
_cell.length_a   1.000
_cell.length_b   1.000
_cell.length_c   1.000
_cell.angle_alpha   90.00
_cell.angle_beta   90.00
_cell.angle_gamma   90.00
#
_symmetry.space_group_name_H-M   'P 1'
#
loop_
_entity.id
_entity.type
_entity.pdbx_description
1 polymer ?
#
loop_
_entity_poly.entity_id
_entity_poly.type
_entity_poly.pdbx_seq_one_letter_code
_entity_poly.pdbx_strand_id
1 'polypeptide(L)'
;GTINDVQTIAEVCQERGILVHCDASQAAGKCELHLPSLKVDLLSFCSHKMHGPKGVGVLVRSPHAQQFPVESLIEGGGQEHGLRSGSLNVHGIVGFGAAAKLVQNERNDDCRRIGALRDRLADIITTLDPSAVIHGLDAPRVPHILSASIPSAPPGGIVDLLNPICCAGAAACSS
;
A
#
# COMPACT_ATOMS: atom_id res chain seq x y z
N GLY A 1 1.57 7.86 4.73
CA GLY A 1 1.50 8.35 3.34
C GLY A 1 2.86 8.51 2.67
N THR A 2 3.96 8.58 3.43
CA THR A 2 5.33 8.66 2.88
C THR A 2 5.74 7.36 2.21
N ILE A 3 6.54 7.48 1.16
CA ILE A 3 7.12 6.34 0.43
C ILE A 3 8.53 6.13 0.96
N ASN A 4 8.81 4.93 1.47
CA ASN A 4 10.14 4.52 1.91
C ASN A 4 11.02 4.22 0.69
N ASP A 5 12.31 4.48 0.80
CA ASP A 5 13.30 4.10 -0.20
C ASP A 5 13.61 2.59 -0.09
N VAL A 6 12.65 1.80 -0.56
CA VAL A 6 12.71 0.33 -0.48
C VAL A 6 13.88 -0.22 -1.29
N GLN A 7 14.23 0.43 -2.41
CA GLN A 7 15.35 0.00 -3.24
C GLN A 7 16.67 0.07 -2.47
N THR A 8 17.00 1.22 -1.90
CA THR A 8 18.23 1.38 -1.10
C THR A 8 18.26 0.44 0.10
N ILE A 9 17.12 0.27 0.78
CA ILE A 9 17.01 -0.68 1.90
C ILE A 9 17.31 -2.11 1.42
N ALA A 10 16.73 -2.52 0.30
CA ALA A 10 16.93 -3.85 -0.25
C ALA A 10 18.39 -4.09 -0.69
N GLU A 11 19.03 -3.10 -1.30
CA GLU A 11 20.44 -3.16 -1.69
C GLU A 11 21.36 -3.40 -0.48
N VAL A 12 21.18 -2.62 0.58
CA VAL A 12 21.94 -2.77 1.84
C VAL A 12 21.70 -4.13 2.50
N CYS A 13 20.49 -4.65 2.43
CA CYS A 13 20.15 -5.97 2.97
C CYS A 13 20.79 -7.10 2.15
N GLN A 14 20.74 -7.01 0.81
CA GLN A 14 21.33 -8.00 -0.08
C GLN A 14 22.85 -8.12 0.10
N GLU A 15 23.56 -6.99 0.28
CA GLU A 15 24.98 -7.00 0.58
C GLU A 15 25.35 -7.80 1.85
N ARG A 16 24.39 -7.99 2.74
CA ARG A 16 24.54 -8.72 4.01
C ARG A 16 23.85 -10.08 4.01
N GLY A 17 23.36 -10.53 2.87
CA GLY A 17 22.64 -11.80 2.77
C GLY A 17 21.28 -11.83 3.51
N ILE A 18 20.67 -10.68 3.73
CA ILE A 18 19.38 -10.54 4.42
C ILE A 18 18.26 -10.48 3.39
N LEU A 19 17.28 -11.36 3.52
CA LEU A 19 16.07 -11.35 2.68
C LEU A 19 15.15 -10.19 3.03
N VAL A 20 14.58 -9.57 2.01
CA VAL A 20 13.68 -8.42 2.16
C VAL A 20 12.28 -8.77 1.65
N HIS A 21 11.30 -8.66 2.54
CA HIS A 21 9.88 -8.66 2.18
C HIS A 21 9.32 -7.24 2.26
N CYS A 22 8.67 -6.80 1.19
CA CYS A 22 7.97 -5.52 1.16
C CYS A 22 6.46 -5.74 1.07
N ASP A 23 5.71 -5.21 2.02
CA ASP A 23 4.25 -5.03 1.87
C ASP A 23 3.99 -3.77 1.05
N ALA A 24 3.56 -3.97 -0.19
CA ALA A 24 3.24 -2.91 -1.12
C ALA A 24 1.73 -2.62 -1.21
N SER A 25 0.93 -3.04 -0.23
CA SER A 25 -0.53 -2.92 -0.28
C SER A 25 -1.02 -1.48 -0.47
N GLN A 26 -0.32 -0.50 0.04
CA GLN A 26 -0.66 0.92 -0.16
C GLN A 26 0.06 1.56 -1.37
N ALA A 27 1.04 0.89 -1.95
CA ALA A 27 1.78 1.36 -3.11
C ALA A 27 1.24 0.80 -4.42
N ALA A 28 0.79 -0.46 -4.42
CA ALA A 28 0.26 -1.12 -5.62
C ALA A 28 -0.93 -0.33 -6.20
N GLY A 29 -0.82 -0.01 -7.48
CA GLY A 29 -1.80 0.81 -8.19
C GLY A 29 -1.74 2.32 -7.91
N LYS A 30 -0.86 2.78 -7.02
CA LYS A 30 -0.69 4.19 -6.65
C LYS A 30 0.72 4.70 -6.95
N CYS A 31 1.70 3.82 -6.92
CA CYS A 31 3.08 4.10 -7.28
C CYS A 31 3.50 3.23 -8.46
N GLU A 32 4.53 3.64 -9.13
CA GLU A 32 5.21 2.77 -10.09
C GLU A 32 5.99 1.71 -9.29
N LEU A 33 5.68 0.45 -9.56
CA LEU A 33 6.36 -0.69 -8.98
C LEU A 33 7.08 -1.45 -10.10
N HIS A 34 8.37 -1.22 -10.23
CA HIS A 34 9.21 -1.98 -11.16
C HIS A 34 10.01 -3.01 -10.36
N LEU A 35 9.52 -4.24 -10.32
CA LEU A 35 10.04 -5.31 -9.47
C LEU A 35 11.55 -5.54 -9.62
N PRO A 36 12.13 -5.56 -10.85
CA PRO A 36 13.57 -5.73 -11.00
C PRO A 36 14.41 -4.64 -10.33
N SER A 37 13.93 -3.38 -10.31
CA SER A 37 14.68 -2.28 -9.69
C SER A 37 14.47 -2.18 -8.18
N LEU A 38 13.35 -2.68 -7.64
CA LEU A 38 13.12 -2.68 -6.20
C LEU A 38 14.05 -3.62 -5.44
N LYS A 39 14.61 -4.64 -6.12
CA LYS A 39 15.55 -5.61 -5.55
C LYS A 39 15.05 -6.34 -4.29
N VAL A 40 13.74 -6.32 -4.03
CA VAL A 40 13.15 -7.08 -2.93
C VAL A 40 13.02 -8.55 -3.27
N ASP A 41 13.12 -9.40 -2.27
CA ASP A 41 12.99 -10.85 -2.42
C ASP A 41 11.54 -11.30 -2.50
N LEU A 42 10.70 -10.68 -1.68
CA LEU A 42 9.28 -10.93 -1.59
C LEU A 42 8.53 -9.61 -1.65
N LEU A 43 7.43 -9.59 -2.40
CA LEU A 43 6.51 -8.44 -2.45
C LEU A 43 5.08 -8.93 -2.27
N SER A 44 4.34 -8.33 -1.36
CA SER A 44 2.93 -8.66 -1.16
C SER A 44 2.02 -7.45 -1.36
N PHE A 45 0.85 -7.66 -1.91
CA PHE A 45 -0.22 -6.66 -1.99
C PHE A 45 -1.59 -7.32 -2.18
N CYS A 46 -2.65 -6.56 -2.00
CA CYS A 46 -4.01 -7.07 -2.04
C CYS A 46 -4.87 -6.34 -3.08
N SER A 47 -5.83 -7.08 -3.62
CA SER A 47 -6.71 -6.64 -4.69
C SER A 47 -7.59 -5.45 -4.28
N HIS A 48 -8.18 -5.49 -3.09
CA HIS A 48 -9.14 -4.48 -2.65
C HIS A 48 -8.54 -3.09 -2.42
N LYS A 49 -7.22 -2.97 -2.33
CA LYS A 49 -6.52 -1.67 -2.26
C LYS A 49 -6.31 -1.02 -3.64
N MET A 50 -6.61 -1.76 -4.71
CA MET A 50 -6.59 -1.28 -6.08
C MET A 50 -7.94 -1.52 -6.79
N HIS A 51 -9.03 -1.35 -6.03
CA HIS A 51 -10.43 -1.41 -6.49
C HIS A 51 -10.90 -2.79 -6.98
N GLY A 52 -10.16 -3.84 -6.69
CA GLY A 52 -10.54 -5.21 -6.99
C GLY A 52 -11.29 -5.89 -5.83
N PRO A 53 -11.64 -7.18 -5.99
CA PRO A 53 -12.37 -7.93 -4.98
C PRO A 53 -11.62 -8.08 -3.65
N LYS A 54 -12.35 -8.12 -2.55
CA LYS A 54 -11.82 -8.53 -1.23
C LYS A 54 -11.50 -10.02 -1.20
N GLY A 55 -10.64 -10.45 -0.27
CA GLY A 55 -10.33 -11.85 -0.03
C GLY A 55 -9.33 -12.46 -1.01
N VAL A 56 -8.64 -11.64 -1.80
CA VAL A 56 -7.58 -12.06 -2.72
C VAL A 56 -6.40 -11.10 -2.67
N GLY A 57 -5.21 -11.66 -2.69
CA GLY A 57 -3.94 -10.95 -2.74
C GLY A 57 -2.89 -11.77 -3.47
N VAL A 58 -1.70 -11.25 -3.55
CA VAL A 58 -0.56 -11.90 -4.23
C VAL A 58 0.71 -11.78 -3.39
N LEU A 59 1.51 -12.82 -3.43
CA LEU A 59 2.90 -12.82 -3.02
C LEU A 59 3.76 -13.06 -4.25
N VAL A 60 4.58 -12.09 -4.60
CA VAL A 60 5.58 -12.20 -5.66
C VAL A 60 6.90 -12.61 -5.05
N ARG A 61 7.55 -13.63 -5.64
CA ARG A 61 8.90 -14.06 -5.26
C ARG A 61 9.87 -13.69 -6.37
N SER A 62 10.97 -13.04 -6.01
CA SER A 62 12.06 -12.78 -6.96
C SER A 62 12.75 -14.09 -7.36
N PRO A 63 13.48 -14.13 -8.48
CA PRO A 63 14.31 -15.28 -8.83
C PRO A 63 15.33 -15.64 -7.73
N HIS A 64 15.88 -14.63 -7.05
CA HIS A 64 16.79 -14.84 -5.93
C HIS A 64 16.08 -15.51 -4.74
N ALA A 65 14.85 -15.09 -4.42
CA ALA A 65 14.09 -15.69 -3.32
C ALA A 65 13.65 -17.14 -3.59
N GLN A 66 13.64 -17.58 -4.84
CA GLN A 66 13.24 -18.96 -5.18
C GLN A 66 14.21 -20.03 -4.62
N GLN A 67 15.45 -19.68 -4.34
CA GLN A 67 16.43 -20.60 -3.74
C GLN A 67 16.24 -20.79 -2.22
N PHE A 68 15.43 -19.96 -1.57
CA PHE A 68 15.17 -20.07 -0.14
C PHE A 68 13.84 -20.79 0.09
N PRO A 69 13.75 -21.67 1.10
CA PRO A 69 12.50 -22.34 1.42
C PRO A 69 11.47 -21.32 1.93
N VAL A 70 10.23 -21.45 1.45
CA VAL A 70 9.05 -20.78 2.03
C VAL A 70 8.13 -21.89 2.47
N GLU A 71 7.90 -21.98 3.76
CA GLU A 71 7.00 -22.98 4.34
C GLU A 71 5.54 -22.54 4.16
N SER A 72 4.70 -23.52 3.82
CA SER A 72 3.26 -23.29 3.72
C SER A 72 2.65 -23.19 5.11
N LEU A 73 1.88 -22.13 5.36
CA LEU A 73 1.05 -22.02 6.58
C LEU A 73 -0.27 -22.78 6.47
N ILE A 74 -0.71 -23.09 5.23
CA ILE A 74 -1.96 -23.81 4.96
C ILE A 74 -1.62 -25.03 4.13
N GLU A 75 -1.56 -26.17 4.77
CA GLU A 75 -1.29 -27.45 4.15
C GLU A 75 -2.56 -28.08 3.55
N GLY A 76 -2.39 -29.01 2.60
CA GLY A 76 -3.52 -29.74 1.98
C GLY A 76 -3.24 -30.18 0.55
N GLY A 77 -4.09 -29.78 -0.39
CA GLY A 77 -4.10 -30.29 -1.78
C GLY A 77 -3.00 -29.76 -2.71
N GLY A 78 -2.00 -29.06 -2.22
CA GLY A 78 -0.82 -28.66 -2.98
C GLY A 78 -1.01 -27.53 -4.00
N GLN A 79 -2.10 -26.78 -3.93
CA GLN A 79 -2.33 -25.62 -4.80
C GLN A 79 -1.24 -24.56 -4.60
N GLU A 80 -1.10 -23.65 -5.58
CA GLU A 80 -0.06 -22.62 -5.59
C GLU A 80 1.35 -23.21 -5.39
N HIS A 81 1.65 -24.30 -6.09
CA HIS A 81 2.94 -25.03 -5.98
C HIS A 81 3.25 -25.51 -4.56
N GLY A 82 2.22 -25.83 -3.77
CA GLY A 82 2.35 -26.25 -2.37
C GLY A 82 2.53 -25.13 -1.37
N LEU A 83 2.59 -23.88 -1.82
CA LEU A 83 2.80 -22.72 -0.93
C LEU A 83 1.52 -22.25 -0.23
N ARG A 84 0.36 -22.52 -0.83
CA ARG A 84 -0.93 -22.18 -0.24
C ARG A 84 -2.00 -23.15 -0.74
N SER A 85 -2.27 -24.15 0.06
CA SER A 85 -3.24 -25.19 -0.28
C SER A 85 -4.70 -24.69 -0.11
N GLY A 86 -5.62 -25.43 -0.70
CA GLY A 86 -7.07 -25.16 -0.74
C GLY A 86 -7.52 -24.65 -2.10
N SER A 87 -8.79 -24.89 -2.42
CA SER A 87 -9.41 -24.47 -3.69
C SER A 87 -9.20 -22.97 -3.93
N LEU A 88 -8.81 -22.62 -5.14
CA LEU A 88 -8.53 -21.24 -5.50
C LEU A 88 -9.83 -20.43 -5.61
N ASN A 89 -9.80 -19.19 -5.14
CA ASN A 89 -10.85 -18.20 -5.38
C ASN A 89 -10.76 -17.66 -6.81
N VAL A 90 -11.16 -18.46 -7.80
CA VAL A 90 -11.00 -18.12 -9.22
C VAL A 90 -11.68 -16.79 -9.57
N HIS A 91 -12.88 -16.55 -9.06
CA HIS A 91 -13.59 -15.29 -9.32
C HIS A 91 -12.84 -14.08 -8.79
N GLY A 92 -12.32 -14.18 -7.56
CA GLY A 92 -11.49 -13.12 -6.97
C GLY A 92 -10.19 -12.88 -7.74
N ILE A 93 -9.52 -13.96 -8.17
CA ILE A 93 -8.27 -13.88 -8.94
C ILE A 93 -8.51 -13.21 -10.30
N VAL A 94 -9.56 -13.59 -11.02
CA VAL A 94 -9.93 -12.98 -12.31
C VAL A 94 -10.28 -11.50 -12.12
N GLY A 95 -11.07 -11.18 -11.09
CA GLY A 95 -11.42 -9.79 -10.75
C GLY A 95 -10.19 -8.97 -10.35
N PHE A 96 -9.21 -9.58 -9.67
CA PHE A 96 -7.93 -8.94 -9.36
C PHE A 96 -7.14 -8.62 -10.63
N GLY A 97 -7.03 -9.57 -11.56
CA GLY A 97 -6.38 -9.35 -12.85
C GLY A 97 -7.02 -8.22 -13.66
N ALA A 98 -8.37 -8.16 -13.67
CA ALA A 98 -9.11 -7.06 -14.31
C ALA A 98 -8.81 -5.71 -13.66
N ALA A 99 -8.83 -5.64 -12.31
CA ALA A 99 -8.50 -4.43 -11.57
C ALA A 99 -7.06 -3.96 -11.84
N ALA A 100 -6.09 -4.89 -11.86
CA ALA A 100 -4.70 -4.57 -12.15
C ALA A 100 -4.52 -3.97 -13.55
N LYS A 101 -5.24 -4.50 -14.55
CA LYS A 101 -5.21 -3.98 -15.92
C LYS A 101 -5.81 -2.56 -16.01
N LEU A 102 -6.93 -2.31 -15.34
CA LEU A 102 -7.53 -0.97 -15.29
C LEU A 102 -6.59 0.04 -14.65
N VAL A 103 -6.07 -0.30 -13.48
CA VAL A 103 -5.10 0.55 -12.77
C VAL A 103 -3.86 0.84 -13.60
N GLN A 104 -3.34 -0.13 -14.34
CA GLN A 104 -2.19 0.08 -15.22
C GLN A 104 -2.46 1.18 -16.26
N ASN A 105 -3.67 1.25 -16.78
CA ASN A 105 -4.06 2.22 -17.80
C ASN A 105 -4.38 3.60 -17.22
N GLU A 106 -5.00 3.66 -16.04
CA GLU A 106 -5.61 4.87 -15.47
C GLU A 106 -4.75 5.51 -14.37
N ARG A 107 -3.75 4.79 -13.84
CA ARG A 107 -2.94 5.20 -12.68
C ARG A 107 -2.42 6.62 -12.77
N ASN A 108 -1.86 7.01 -13.90
CA ASN A 108 -1.19 8.31 -14.02
C ASN A 108 -2.17 9.49 -13.91
N ASP A 109 -3.34 9.36 -14.51
CA ASP A 109 -4.38 10.38 -14.45
C ASP A 109 -5.04 10.41 -13.06
N ASP A 110 -5.33 9.25 -12.49
CA ASP A 110 -5.86 9.13 -11.15
C ASP A 110 -4.89 9.66 -10.09
N CYS A 111 -3.62 9.31 -10.17
CA CYS A 111 -2.62 9.80 -9.22
C CYS A 111 -2.47 11.31 -9.29
N ARG A 112 -2.54 11.91 -10.48
CA ARG A 112 -2.50 13.36 -10.66
C ARG A 112 -3.74 14.02 -10.05
N ARG A 113 -4.92 13.53 -10.37
CA ARG A 113 -6.21 14.05 -9.87
C ARG A 113 -6.32 13.93 -8.35
N ILE A 114 -6.04 12.76 -7.81
CA ILE A 114 -6.14 12.48 -6.37
C ILE A 114 -5.06 13.26 -5.61
N GLY A 115 -3.85 13.35 -6.14
CA GLY A 115 -2.77 14.15 -5.56
C GLY A 115 -3.16 15.63 -5.44
N ALA A 116 -3.73 16.20 -6.50
CA ALA A 116 -4.19 17.60 -6.48
C ALA A 116 -5.31 17.84 -5.43
N LEU A 117 -6.23 16.88 -5.26
CA LEU A 117 -7.26 16.95 -4.22
C LEU A 117 -6.66 16.86 -2.81
N ARG A 118 -5.71 15.97 -2.59
CA ARG A 118 -4.97 15.85 -1.33
C ARG A 118 -4.24 17.14 -0.98
N ASP A 119 -3.55 17.75 -1.95
CA ASP A 119 -2.77 18.96 -1.71
C ASP A 119 -3.70 20.16 -1.44
N ARG A 120 -4.79 20.27 -2.18
CA ARG A 120 -5.83 21.27 -1.89
C ARG A 120 -6.42 21.10 -0.48
N LEU A 121 -6.66 19.87 -0.02
CA LEU A 121 -7.14 19.63 1.34
C LEU A 121 -6.08 20.03 2.37
N ALA A 122 -4.80 19.75 2.13
CA ALA A 122 -3.71 20.19 3.00
C ALA A 122 -3.67 21.72 3.13
N ASP A 123 -3.78 22.43 2.01
CA ASP A 123 -3.79 23.90 1.99
C ASP A 123 -4.99 24.47 2.77
N ILE A 124 -6.17 23.89 2.62
CA ILE A 124 -7.37 24.29 3.37
C ILE A 124 -7.15 24.11 4.87
N ILE A 125 -6.65 22.93 5.29
CA ILE A 125 -6.41 22.64 6.71
C ILE A 125 -5.43 23.66 7.30
N THR A 126 -4.30 23.89 6.66
CA THR A 126 -3.28 24.83 7.16
C THR A 126 -3.71 26.30 7.11
N THR A 127 -4.61 26.64 6.19
CA THR A 127 -5.22 28.00 6.13
C THR A 127 -6.21 28.23 7.27
N LEU A 128 -7.04 27.23 7.57
CA LEU A 128 -8.03 27.31 8.64
C LEU A 128 -7.42 27.16 10.03
N ASP A 129 -6.40 26.37 10.16
CA ASP A 129 -5.64 26.18 11.41
C ASP A 129 -4.13 26.26 11.13
N PRO A 130 -3.52 27.43 11.33
CA PRO A 130 -2.08 27.60 11.17
C PRO A 130 -1.21 26.74 12.13
N SER A 131 -1.80 26.16 13.18
CA SER A 131 -1.11 25.23 14.08
C SER A 131 -1.13 23.79 13.58
N ALA A 132 -1.90 23.50 12.53
CA ALA A 132 -1.97 22.16 11.95
C ALA A 132 -0.63 21.76 11.32
N VAL A 133 -0.26 20.50 11.51
CA VAL A 133 0.95 19.93 10.95
C VAL A 133 0.57 18.83 9.94
N ILE A 134 0.94 19.04 8.69
CA ILE A 134 0.82 18.02 7.66
C ILE A 134 2.09 17.15 7.66
N HIS A 135 1.92 15.86 7.92
CA HIS A 135 3.06 14.94 8.05
C HIS A 135 3.63 14.55 6.69
N GLY A 136 4.97 14.55 6.60
CA GLY A 136 5.72 14.08 5.44
C GLY A 136 5.63 14.99 4.21
N LEU A 137 5.46 16.31 4.39
CA LEU A 137 5.43 17.28 3.28
C LEU A 137 6.69 17.24 2.42
N ASP A 138 7.86 17.10 3.06
CA ASP A 138 9.18 17.13 2.41
C ASP A 138 9.64 15.76 1.88
N ALA A 139 8.78 14.75 1.96
CA ALA A 139 9.09 13.39 1.52
C ALA A 139 8.22 12.98 0.31
N PRO A 140 8.70 12.04 -0.53
CA PRO A 140 7.83 11.38 -1.51
C PRO A 140 6.61 10.78 -0.84
N ARG A 141 5.42 11.04 -1.39
CA ARG A 141 4.14 10.59 -0.79
C ARG A 141 3.24 9.91 -1.82
N VAL A 142 2.49 8.92 -1.35
CA VAL A 142 1.39 8.36 -2.16
C VAL A 142 0.30 9.41 -2.37
N PRO A 143 -0.40 9.41 -3.51
CA PRO A 143 -1.34 10.49 -3.83
C PRO A 143 -2.60 10.52 -2.94
N HIS A 144 -3.00 9.38 -2.37
CA HIS A 144 -4.32 9.18 -1.76
C HIS A 144 -4.33 9.26 -0.21
N ILE A 145 -3.20 9.55 0.42
CA ILE A 145 -3.11 9.64 1.88
C ILE A 145 -2.65 11.04 2.29
N LEU A 146 -3.46 11.70 3.11
CA LEU A 146 -3.11 12.88 3.85
C LEU A 146 -3.10 12.53 5.35
N SER A 147 -1.99 12.82 6.02
CA SER A 147 -1.86 12.67 7.47
C SER A 147 -1.64 14.05 8.08
N ALA A 148 -2.50 14.43 9.00
CA ALA A 148 -2.44 15.74 9.65
C ALA A 148 -2.62 15.61 11.15
N SER A 149 -1.90 16.43 11.91
CA SER A 149 -2.19 16.70 13.33
C SER A 149 -2.83 18.07 13.43
N ILE A 150 -3.91 18.17 14.18
CA ILE A 150 -4.66 19.40 14.39
C ILE A 150 -4.70 19.68 15.89
N PRO A 151 -3.72 20.41 16.46
CA PRO A 151 -3.60 20.62 17.91
C PRO A 151 -4.79 21.37 18.53
N SER A 152 -5.49 22.19 17.74
CA SER A 152 -6.70 22.91 18.15
C SER A 152 -7.95 22.02 18.24
N ALA A 153 -7.87 20.76 17.78
CA ALA A 153 -9.00 19.84 17.84
C ALA A 153 -9.41 19.54 19.29
N PRO A 154 -10.71 19.34 19.54
CA PRO A 154 -11.18 19.06 20.90
C PRO A 154 -10.64 17.73 21.44
N PRO A 155 -10.62 17.55 22.77
CA PRO A 155 -10.30 16.28 23.40
C PRO A 155 -11.20 15.15 22.85
N GLY A 156 -10.60 14.01 22.49
CA GLY A 156 -11.30 12.91 21.81
C GLY A 156 -11.14 12.92 20.30
N GLY A 157 -10.58 14.01 19.75
CA GLY A 157 -10.24 14.13 18.33
C GLY A 157 -11.35 14.70 17.48
N ILE A 158 -11.00 14.95 16.23
CA ILE A 158 -11.90 15.58 15.23
C ILE A 158 -12.73 14.56 14.45
N VAL A 159 -12.36 13.27 14.51
CA VAL A 159 -12.92 12.23 13.65
C VAL A 159 -14.44 12.11 13.78
N ASP A 160 -14.94 12.11 15.02
CA ASP A 160 -16.38 11.98 15.29
C ASP A 160 -17.17 13.24 14.89
N LEU A 161 -16.50 14.38 14.86
CA LEU A 161 -17.11 15.66 14.46
C LEU A 161 -17.22 15.84 12.95
N LEU A 162 -16.46 15.07 12.18
CA LEU A 162 -16.41 15.18 10.71
C LEU A 162 -17.52 14.39 10.00
N ASN A 163 -18.41 13.72 10.72
CA ASN A 163 -19.55 13.02 10.10
C ASN A 163 -20.38 13.99 9.23
N PRO A 164 -20.65 13.69 7.94
CA PRO A 164 -20.51 12.39 7.25
C PRO A 164 -19.16 12.13 6.56
N ILE A 165 -18.12 12.92 6.80
CA ILE A 165 -16.81 12.74 6.17
C ILE A 165 -16.12 11.53 6.83
N CYS A 166 -15.73 10.55 6.00
CA CYS A 166 -15.00 9.37 6.47
C CYS A 166 -13.51 9.68 6.61
N CYS A 167 -13.01 9.69 7.82
CA CYS A 167 -11.58 9.77 8.13
C CYS A 167 -11.21 8.78 9.24
N ALA A 168 -9.92 8.60 9.48
CA ALA A 168 -9.42 7.71 10.52
C ALA A 168 -8.51 8.46 11.49
N GLY A 169 -8.62 8.17 12.78
CA GLY A 169 -7.75 8.74 13.81
C GLY A 169 -6.34 8.17 13.81
N ALA A 170 -6.13 7.05 13.13
CA ALA A 170 -4.82 6.38 13.00
C ALA A 170 -4.78 5.53 11.74
N ALA A 171 -3.63 4.88 11.48
CA ALA A 171 -3.54 3.89 10.41
C ALA A 171 -4.49 2.71 10.69
N ALA A 172 -5.07 2.12 9.64
CA ALA A 172 -6.09 1.08 9.75
C ALA A 172 -5.65 -0.20 10.49
N CYS A 173 -4.34 -0.40 10.66
CA CYS A 173 -3.74 -1.54 11.37
C CYS A 173 -3.28 -1.19 12.79
N SER A 174 -3.51 0.04 13.24
CA SER A 174 -3.24 0.45 14.63
C SER A 174 -4.51 0.31 15.44
N SER A 175 -4.76 -0.86 15.98
CA SER A 175 -5.79 -1.13 16.99
C SER A 175 -5.13 -1.41 18.31
#